data_9a68ac98e5189304577763666954bd11
#
_entry.id   9a68ac98e5189304577763666954bd11
#
_cell.length_a   1.000
_cell.length_b   1.000
_cell.length_c   1.000
_cell.angle_alpha   90.00
_cell.angle_beta   90.00
_cell.angle_gamma   90.00
#
_symmetry.space_group_name_H-M   'P 1'
#
loop_
_entity.id
_entity.type
_entity.pdbx_description
1 polymer ?
#
loop_
_entity_poly.entity_id
_entity_poly.type
_entity_poly.pdbx_seq_one_letter_code
_entity_poly.pdbx_strand_id
1 'polypeptide(L)'
;MNYTHPYFLTRFFTRSIAFLFLCCAGIAAPAWAQSESNPSVNAQLLVAARNTDIEAVKKSLDRGAAPNSRNRLGKTSLYIAIEKNRIDIAKMLIAAGADVHLPSLEKVTPLIAASYAGSLPLVDLLLQNGAKHQPTDRLHKSALVYAAGMGHTEVVERLLQAGAPVDQTPVDALTPLMWAAGQGHAETVKLLLTKGANKLLKDERGLTAMDMAKEAKHAPVVDLLE
;
A
#
# COMPACT_ATOMS: atom_id res chain seq x y z
N MET A 1 -24.67 -17.78 -57.30
CA MET A 1 -25.22 -18.83 -56.41
C MET A 1 -25.24 -18.29 -55.02
N ASN A 2 -26.45 -17.96 -54.56
CA ASN A 2 -26.75 -17.38 -53.27
C ASN A 2 -26.66 -18.42 -52.17
N TYR A 3 -26.06 -18.12 -51.02
CA TYR A 3 -26.44 -18.69 -49.72
C TYR A 3 -26.40 -17.59 -48.67
N THR A 4 -27.58 -17.08 -48.36
CA THR A 4 -27.93 -16.30 -47.19
C THR A 4 -28.03 -17.24 -45.98
N HIS A 5 -27.35 -16.95 -44.88
CA HIS A 5 -27.62 -17.57 -43.58
C HIS A 5 -28.22 -16.52 -42.64
N PRO A 6 -29.43 -16.76 -42.11
CA PRO A 6 -30.07 -15.91 -41.12
C PRO A 6 -29.86 -16.50 -39.72
N TYR A 7 -28.86 -16.08 -38.93
CA TYR A 7 -28.80 -16.31 -37.52
C TYR A 7 -28.08 -15.15 -36.82
N PHE A 8 -28.73 -14.00 -36.75
CA PHE A 8 -28.23 -12.89 -35.95
C PHE A 8 -29.35 -11.99 -35.45
N LEU A 9 -30.37 -12.54 -34.76
CA LEU A 9 -31.39 -11.72 -34.11
C LEU A 9 -32.22 -12.53 -33.10
N THR A 10 -31.62 -13.11 -32.04
CA THR A 10 -32.40 -13.61 -30.89
C THR A 10 -31.54 -13.72 -29.62
N ARG A 11 -30.89 -12.64 -29.18
CA ARG A 11 -30.22 -12.65 -27.87
C ARG A 11 -30.27 -11.33 -27.11
N PHE A 12 -31.12 -10.40 -27.48
CA PHE A 12 -31.24 -9.10 -26.77
C PHE A 12 -32.60 -8.82 -26.09
N PHE A 13 -33.51 -9.78 -26.06
CA PHE A 13 -34.88 -9.50 -25.54
C PHE A 13 -35.30 -10.27 -24.29
N THR A 14 -34.41 -10.99 -23.59
CA THR A 14 -34.82 -11.77 -22.41
C THR A 14 -34.30 -11.21 -21.08
N ARG A 15 -33.70 -10.02 -21.02
CA ARG A 15 -33.27 -9.40 -19.76
C ARG A 15 -34.12 -8.23 -19.26
N SER A 16 -35.04 -7.72 -20.07
CA SER A 16 -35.88 -6.55 -19.69
C SER A 16 -37.27 -6.89 -19.15
N ILE A 17 -37.74 -8.12 -19.23
CA ILE A 17 -39.13 -8.47 -18.80
C ILE A 17 -39.17 -9.01 -17.36
N ALA A 18 -38.07 -9.44 -16.77
CA ALA A 18 -38.02 -9.89 -15.37
C ALA A 18 -38.09 -8.76 -14.34
N PHE A 19 -37.93 -7.49 -14.75
CA PHE A 19 -37.86 -6.36 -13.81
C PHE A 19 -39.25 -5.69 -13.56
N LEU A 20 -40.30 -6.02 -14.34
CA LEU A 20 -41.58 -5.34 -14.22
C LEU A 20 -42.59 -6.07 -13.35
N PHE A 21 -42.36 -7.28 -12.89
CA PHE A 21 -43.33 -8.07 -12.10
C PHE A 21 -43.02 -8.18 -10.60
N LEU A 22 -41.91 -7.58 -10.10
CA LEU A 22 -41.54 -7.66 -8.68
C LEU A 22 -41.97 -6.45 -7.82
N CYS A 23 -42.66 -5.46 -8.40
CA CYS A 23 -43.09 -4.27 -7.65
C CYS A 23 -44.39 -4.40 -6.86
N CYS A 24 -45.15 -5.51 -6.97
CA CYS A 24 -46.48 -5.62 -6.33
C CYS A 24 -46.58 -6.62 -5.18
N ALA A 25 -45.50 -7.26 -4.73
CA ALA A 25 -45.59 -8.31 -3.71
C ALA A 25 -44.69 -8.12 -2.50
N GLY A 26 -44.37 -6.94 -2.03
CA GLY A 26 -43.73 -6.73 -0.70
C GLY A 26 -42.59 -7.71 -0.32
N ILE A 27 -41.99 -8.42 -1.27
CA ILE A 27 -40.93 -9.39 -1.06
C ILE A 27 -39.64 -8.62 -1.07
N ALA A 28 -38.98 -8.51 0.10
CA ALA A 28 -37.61 -7.96 0.23
C ALA A 28 -36.70 -8.63 -0.81
N ALA A 29 -35.98 -7.83 -1.59
CA ALA A 29 -35.03 -8.35 -2.55
C ALA A 29 -34.07 -9.30 -1.82
N PRO A 30 -33.75 -10.47 -2.39
CA PRO A 30 -32.88 -11.43 -1.74
C PRO A 30 -31.50 -10.80 -1.47
N ALA A 31 -30.85 -11.17 -0.36
CA ALA A 31 -29.61 -10.57 0.14
C ALA A 31 -28.46 -10.47 -0.90
N TRP A 32 -28.46 -11.34 -1.92
CA TRP A 32 -27.50 -11.27 -3.03
C TRP A 32 -27.77 -10.10 -3.99
N ALA A 33 -28.99 -9.59 -4.07
CA ALA A 33 -29.35 -8.43 -4.91
C ALA A 33 -28.94 -7.09 -4.26
N GLN A 34 -28.59 -7.09 -2.97
CA GLN A 34 -28.14 -5.90 -2.24
C GLN A 34 -26.62 -5.75 -2.19
N SER A 35 -25.85 -6.75 -2.65
CA SER A 35 -24.38 -6.74 -2.59
C SER A 35 -23.67 -6.32 -3.89
N GLU A 36 -24.39 -5.98 -4.96
CA GLU A 36 -23.76 -5.34 -6.11
C GLU A 36 -23.46 -3.89 -5.75
N SER A 37 -22.32 -3.65 -5.07
CA SER A 37 -21.77 -2.31 -4.90
C SER A 37 -21.76 -1.64 -6.27
N ASN A 38 -22.53 -0.55 -6.41
CA ASN A 38 -22.66 0.19 -7.65
C ASN A 38 -21.23 0.55 -8.17
N PRO A 39 -20.77 0.00 -9.30
CA PRO A 39 -19.40 0.22 -9.80
C PRO A 39 -19.08 1.71 -9.95
N SER A 40 -20.07 2.52 -10.24
CA SER A 40 -19.98 3.97 -10.31
C SER A 40 -19.65 4.61 -8.96
N VAL A 41 -20.20 4.10 -7.84
CA VAL A 41 -19.95 4.66 -6.50
C VAL A 41 -18.55 4.30 -6.03
N ASN A 42 -18.08 3.08 -6.33
CA ASN A 42 -16.69 2.68 -6.05
C ASN A 42 -15.67 3.53 -6.84
N ALA A 43 -15.96 3.82 -8.11
CA ALA A 43 -15.13 4.70 -8.90
C ALA A 43 -15.12 6.13 -8.31
N GLN A 44 -16.26 6.63 -7.83
CA GLN A 44 -16.36 7.92 -7.16
C GLN A 44 -15.49 7.98 -5.90
N LEU A 45 -15.49 6.91 -5.07
CA LEU A 45 -14.65 6.82 -3.88
C LEU A 45 -13.15 6.92 -4.22
N LEU A 46 -12.71 6.19 -5.25
CA LEU A 46 -11.31 6.23 -5.71
C LEU A 46 -10.91 7.61 -6.24
N VAL A 47 -11.83 8.28 -6.97
CA VAL A 47 -11.61 9.65 -7.47
C VAL A 47 -11.59 10.66 -6.31
N ALA A 48 -12.50 10.55 -5.36
CA ALA A 48 -12.56 11.41 -4.17
C ALA A 48 -11.27 11.31 -3.34
N ALA A 49 -10.78 10.09 -3.10
CA ALA A 49 -9.50 9.87 -2.41
C ALA A 49 -8.32 10.50 -3.17
N ARG A 50 -8.29 10.37 -4.51
CA ARG A 50 -7.26 10.98 -5.36
C ARG A 50 -7.28 12.51 -5.30
N ASN A 51 -8.46 13.11 -5.31
CA ASN A 51 -8.66 14.55 -5.26
C ASN A 51 -8.53 15.09 -3.84
N THR A 52 -8.32 14.23 -2.84
CA THR A 52 -8.25 14.58 -1.42
C THR A 52 -9.51 15.27 -0.89
N ASP A 53 -10.66 14.98 -1.48
CA ASP A 53 -11.97 15.53 -1.13
C ASP A 53 -12.64 14.65 -0.06
N ILE A 54 -12.53 15.09 1.20
CA ILE A 54 -13.03 14.34 2.36
C ILE A 54 -14.56 14.20 2.35
N GLU A 55 -15.28 15.23 1.90
CA GLU A 55 -16.74 15.22 1.83
C GLU A 55 -17.23 14.25 0.75
N ALA A 56 -16.57 14.23 -0.40
CA ALA A 56 -16.88 13.27 -1.46
C ALA A 56 -16.53 11.82 -1.04
N VAL A 57 -15.45 11.61 -0.26
CA VAL A 57 -15.12 10.30 0.33
C VAL A 57 -16.25 9.85 1.24
N LYS A 58 -16.65 10.70 2.20
CA LYS A 58 -17.75 10.41 3.14
C LYS A 58 -19.04 10.08 2.38
N LYS A 59 -19.46 10.95 1.46
CA LYS A 59 -20.67 10.75 0.64
C LYS A 59 -20.63 9.43 -0.16
N SER A 60 -19.46 9.04 -0.66
CA SER A 60 -19.32 7.78 -1.40
C SER A 60 -19.48 6.57 -0.48
N LEU A 61 -18.88 6.61 0.72
CA LEU A 61 -19.02 5.57 1.74
C LEU A 61 -20.46 5.45 2.24
N ASP A 62 -21.15 6.57 2.53
CA ASP A 62 -22.57 6.60 2.95
C ASP A 62 -23.51 6.01 1.88
N ARG A 63 -23.11 6.08 0.60
CA ARG A 63 -23.83 5.47 -0.53
C ARG A 63 -23.45 4.00 -0.78
N GLY A 64 -22.66 3.38 0.11
CA GLY A 64 -22.30 1.97 0.04
C GLY A 64 -21.12 1.67 -0.88
N ALA A 65 -20.23 2.62 -1.12
CA ALA A 65 -18.98 2.33 -1.81
C ALA A 65 -18.15 1.31 -1.01
N ALA A 66 -17.63 0.28 -1.70
CA ALA A 66 -16.77 -0.71 -1.08
C ALA A 66 -15.36 -0.12 -0.86
N PRO A 67 -14.88 0.03 0.41
CA PRO A 67 -13.60 0.68 0.72
C PRO A 67 -12.39 -0.06 0.14
N ASN A 68 -12.54 -1.36 -0.15
CA ASN A 68 -11.50 -2.23 -0.69
C ASN A 68 -11.52 -2.34 -2.23
N SER A 69 -12.36 -1.55 -2.91
CA SER A 69 -12.36 -1.47 -4.37
C SER A 69 -11.01 -0.96 -4.88
N ARG A 70 -10.56 -1.52 -6.01
CA ARG A 70 -9.23 -1.26 -6.57
C ARG A 70 -9.33 -0.56 -7.93
N ASN A 71 -8.40 0.33 -8.20
CA ASN A 71 -8.20 0.88 -9.54
C ASN A 71 -7.38 -0.09 -10.43
N ARG A 72 -7.08 0.32 -11.67
CA ARG A 72 -6.30 -0.47 -12.63
C ARG A 72 -4.86 -0.78 -12.17
N LEU A 73 -4.32 -0.03 -11.21
CA LEU A 73 -3.01 -0.27 -10.61
C LEU A 73 -3.09 -1.13 -9.33
N GLY A 74 -4.27 -1.67 -9.03
CA GLY A 74 -4.51 -2.44 -7.81
C GLY A 74 -4.58 -1.60 -6.54
N LYS A 75 -4.53 -0.26 -6.64
CA LYS A 75 -4.55 0.64 -5.49
C LYS A 75 -5.97 0.83 -4.97
N THR A 76 -6.15 0.69 -3.66
CA THR A 76 -7.39 1.02 -2.96
C THR A 76 -7.49 2.52 -2.66
N SER A 77 -8.66 2.99 -2.22
CA SER A 77 -8.81 4.38 -1.75
C SER A 77 -7.92 4.68 -0.54
N LEU A 78 -7.73 3.71 0.37
CA LEU A 78 -6.78 3.83 1.49
C LEU A 78 -5.34 4.02 0.99
N TYR A 79 -4.91 3.19 0.05
CA TYR A 79 -3.58 3.31 -0.55
C TYR A 79 -3.36 4.70 -1.17
N ILE A 80 -4.35 5.21 -1.91
CA ILE A 80 -4.31 6.54 -2.54
C ILE A 80 -4.24 7.66 -1.47
N ALA A 81 -5.02 7.55 -0.39
CA ALA A 81 -4.98 8.52 0.72
C ALA A 81 -3.58 8.57 1.37
N ILE A 82 -2.91 7.41 1.51
CA ILE A 82 -1.55 7.31 2.02
C ILE A 82 -0.54 8.00 1.08
N GLU A 83 -0.61 7.73 -0.23
CA GLU A 83 0.24 8.41 -1.22
C GLU A 83 0.07 9.93 -1.21
N LYS A 84 -1.13 10.40 -0.85
CA LYS A 84 -1.46 11.83 -0.72
C LYS A 84 -1.19 12.40 0.67
N ASN A 85 -0.64 11.58 1.58
CA ASN A 85 -0.40 11.91 2.99
C ASN A 85 -1.65 12.47 3.72
N ARG A 86 -2.85 11.93 3.40
CA ARG A 86 -4.13 12.36 3.98
C ARG A 86 -4.54 11.42 5.11
N ILE A 87 -4.08 11.77 6.30
CA ILE A 87 -4.33 11.01 7.55
C ILE A 87 -5.81 10.97 7.89
N ASP A 88 -6.52 12.08 7.69
CA ASP A 88 -7.95 12.23 7.92
C ASP A 88 -8.77 11.26 7.06
N ILE A 89 -8.48 11.23 5.75
CA ILE A 89 -9.13 10.30 4.80
C ILE A 89 -8.76 8.85 5.13
N ALA A 90 -7.47 8.58 5.45
CA ALA A 90 -7.03 7.23 5.82
C ALA A 90 -7.78 6.72 7.06
N LYS A 91 -7.92 7.54 8.11
CA LYS A 91 -8.71 7.21 9.31
C LYS A 91 -10.17 6.89 8.97
N MET A 92 -10.81 7.71 8.14
CA MET A 92 -12.20 7.50 7.70
C MET A 92 -12.37 6.19 6.94
N LEU A 93 -11.46 5.88 6.02
CA LEU A 93 -11.50 4.65 5.23
C LEU A 93 -11.28 3.42 6.09
N ILE A 94 -10.33 3.45 7.04
CA ILE A 94 -10.10 2.35 7.99
C ILE A 94 -11.33 2.14 8.87
N ALA A 95 -11.93 3.21 9.39
CA ALA A 95 -13.18 3.11 10.15
C ALA A 95 -14.34 2.52 9.34
N ALA A 96 -14.35 2.71 8.01
CA ALA A 96 -15.31 2.12 7.09
C ALA A 96 -14.94 0.69 6.63
N GLY A 97 -13.92 0.05 7.23
CA GLY A 97 -13.52 -1.33 6.94
C GLY A 97 -12.52 -1.47 5.79
N ALA A 98 -11.73 -0.43 5.49
CA ALA A 98 -10.63 -0.58 4.56
C ALA A 98 -9.56 -1.53 5.13
N ASP A 99 -9.15 -2.52 4.35
CA ASP A 99 -8.12 -3.48 4.70
C ASP A 99 -6.73 -2.85 4.55
N VAL A 100 -6.01 -2.73 5.65
CA VAL A 100 -4.66 -2.15 5.73
C VAL A 100 -3.57 -3.03 5.11
N HIS A 101 -3.90 -4.26 4.71
CA HIS A 101 -2.95 -5.22 4.13
C HIS A 101 -2.98 -5.26 2.60
N LEU A 102 -3.99 -4.68 1.94
CA LEU A 102 -4.17 -4.82 0.50
C LEU A 102 -3.07 -4.11 -0.31
N PRO A 103 -2.18 -4.86 -0.99
CA PRO A 103 -1.10 -4.26 -1.77
C PRO A 103 -1.58 -3.78 -3.14
N SER A 104 -0.80 -2.90 -3.77
CA SER A 104 -0.92 -2.56 -5.19
C SER A 104 -0.50 -3.74 -6.09
N LEU A 105 -0.60 -3.59 -7.42
CA LEU A 105 -0.08 -4.58 -8.38
C LEU A 105 1.43 -4.80 -8.23
N GLU A 106 2.18 -3.80 -7.77
CA GLU A 106 3.61 -3.89 -7.49
C GLU A 106 3.92 -4.53 -6.12
N LYS A 107 2.91 -5.14 -5.48
CA LYS A 107 2.98 -5.71 -4.12
C LYS A 107 3.32 -4.69 -3.03
N VAL A 108 3.32 -3.38 -3.33
CA VAL A 108 3.54 -2.34 -2.32
C VAL A 108 2.32 -2.28 -1.40
N THR A 109 2.52 -2.59 -0.11
CA THR A 109 1.47 -2.49 0.90
C THR A 109 1.27 -1.03 1.34
N PRO A 110 0.13 -0.70 1.99
CA PRO A 110 -0.06 0.60 2.63
C PRO A 110 1.07 1.00 3.57
N LEU A 111 1.59 0.05 4.38
CA LEU A 111 2.71 0.31 5.30
C LEU A 111 4.01 0.62 4.56
N ILE A 112 4.32 -0.10 3.48
CA ILE A 112 5.48 0.20 2.63
C ILE A 112 5.36 1.61 2.05
N ALA A 113 4.19 1.98 1.52
CA ALA A 113 3.96 3.31 0.94
C ALA A 113 4.12 4.44 1.97
N ALA A 114 3.56 4.27 3.18
CA ALA A 114 3.69 5.23 4.28
C ALA A 114 5.14 5.37 4.75
N SER A 115 5.88 4.26 4.81
CA SER A 115 7.28 4.22 5.23
C SER A 115 8.21 4.87 4.19
N TYR A 116 7.95 4.64 2.90
CA TYR A 116 8.67 5.33 1.82
C TYR A 116 8.44 6.86 1.87
N ALA A 117 7.20 7.28 2.16
CA ALA A 117 6.85 8.70 2.27
C ALA A 117 7.34 9.36 3.59
N GLY A 118 7.83 8.59 4.55
CA GLY A 118 8.29 9.10 5.84
C GLY A 118 7.19 9.59 6.76
N SER A 119 5.92 9.22 6.51
CA SER A 119 4.79 9.71 7.30
C SER A 119 4.62 8.90 8.57
N LEU A 120 5.31 9.28 9.65
CA LEU A 120 5.19 8.63 10.96
C LEU A 120 3.73 8.50 11.42
N PRO A 121 2.85 9.53 11.29
CA PRO A 121 1.46 9.40 11.71
C PRO A 121 0.67 8.34 10.93
N LEU A 122 0.95 8.15 9.63
CA LEU A 122 0.33 7.09 8.82
C LEU A 122 0.90 5.72 9.16
N VAL A 123 2.20 5.62 9.42
CA VAL A 123 2.84 4.38 9.89
C VAL A 123 2.23 3.95 11.22
N ASP A 124 2.09 4.86 12.18
CA ASP A 124 1.43 4.59 13.46
C ASP A 124 -0.02 4.13 13.30
N LEU A 125 -0.79 4.86 12.48
CA LEU A 125 -2.18 4.51 12.20
C LEU A 125 -2.30 3.09 11.63
N LEU A 126 -1.44 2.72 10.68
CA LEU A 126 -1.45 1.41 10.04
C LEU A 126 -1.03 0.30 11.02
N LEU A 127 0.03 0.51 11.79
CA LEU A 127 0.50 -0.47 12.79
C LEU A 127 -0.54 -0.69 13.90
N GLN A 128 -1.20 0.37 14.38
CA GLN A 128 -2.29 0.28 15.37
C GLN A 128 -3.50 -0.51 14.84
N ASN A 129 -3.70 -0.52 13.52
CA ASN A 129 -4.73 -1.32 12.86
C ASN A 129 -4.22 -2.68 12.33
N GLY A 130 -3.07 -3.15 12.84
CA GLY A 130 -2.57 -4.50 12.62
C GLY A 130 -1.77 -4.68 11.31
N ALA A 131 -1.34 -3.60 10.64
CA ALA A 131 -0.49 -3.72 9.46
C ALA A 131 0.80 -4.48 9.77
N LYS A 132 1.13 -5.47 8.94
CA LYS A 132 2.31 -6.33 9.11
C LYS A 132 3.53 -5.69 8.46
N HIS A 133 4.69 -5.76 9.15
CA HIS A 133 5.96 -5.21 8.65
C HIS A 133 6.74 -6.19 7.75
N GLN A 134 6.41 -7.50 7.76
CA GLN A 134 7.11 -8.53 7.00
C GLN A 134 6.92 -8.48 5.47
N PRO A 135 5.74 -8.09 4.93
CA PRO A 135 5.56 -8.06 3.49
C PRO A 135 6.60 -7.23 2.77
N THR A 136 6.97 -7.70 1.58
CA THR A 136 7.86 -7.01 0.65
C THR A 136 7.15 -6.75 -0.68
N ASP A 137 7.63 -5.75 -1.42
CA ASP A 137 7.17 -5.46 -2.77
C ASP A 137 7.81 -6.41 -3.82
N ARG A 138 7.63 -6.13 -5.11
CA ARG A 138 8.24 -6.91 -6.22
C ARG A 138 9.76 -6.82 -6.27
N LEU A 139 10.34 -5.77 -5.68
CA LEU A 139 11.79 -5.59 -5.55
C LEU A 139 12.31 -6.20 -4.24
N HIS A 140 11.48 -7.01 -3.56
CA HIS A 140 11.79 -7.64 -2.28
C HIS A 140 12.14 -6.66 -1.15
N LYS A 141 11.73 -5.39 -1.25
CA LYS A 141 11.97 -4.36 -0.24
C LYS A 141 10.82 -4.27 0.75
N SER A 142 11.15 -4.28 2.04
CA SER A 142 10.20 -4.10 3.14
C SER A 142 9.99 -2.61 3.48
N ALA A 143 9.03 -2.34 4.35
CA ALA A 143 8.81 -1.01 4.93
C ALA A 143 10.08 -0.45 5.59
N LEU A 144 10.82 -1.29 6.35
CA LEU A 144 12.05 -0.89 7.02
C LEU A 144 13.17 -0.52 6.05
N VAL A 145 13.34 -1.30 4.97
CA VAL A 145 14.34 -1.03 3.93
C VAL A 145 14.07 0.31 3.25
N TYR A 146 12.81 0.59 2.91
CA TYR A 146 12.44 1.88 2.31
C TYR A 146 12.65 3.05 3.27
N ALA A 147 12.19 2.93 4.53
CA ALA A 147 12.38 3.98 5.53
C ALA A 147 13.87 4.28 5.75
N ALA A 148 14.72 3.24 5.83
CA ALA A 148 16.15 3.38 6.01
C ALA A 148 16.84 4.04 4.79
N GLY A 149 16.51 3.57 3.57
CA GLY A 149 17.06 4.12 2.34
C GLY A 149 16.64 5.56 2.03
N MET A 150 15.51 6.00 2.59
CA MET A 150 15.02 7.39 2.46
C MET A 150 15.43 8.28 3.65
N GLY A 151 16.12 7.73 4.66
CA GLY A 151 16.60 8.49 5.82
C GLY A 151 15.49 8.88 6.81
N HIS A 152 14.34 8.18 6.80
CA HIS A 152 13.23 8.45 7.70
C HIS A 152 13.46 7.82 9.08
N THR A 153 14.39 8.38 9.86
CA THR A 153 14.91 7.82 11.10
C THR A 153 13.80 7.49 12.12
N GLU A 154 12.82 8.39 12.30
CA GLU A 154 11.69 8.17 13.23
C GLU A 154 10.80 6.99 12.78
N VAL A 155 10.57 6.85 11.47
CA VAL A 155 9.83 5.71 10.91
C VAL A 155 10.62 4.41 11.09
N VAL A 156 11.95 4.43 10.87
CA VAL A 156 12.84 3.28 11.15
C VAL A 156 12.71 2.87 12.61
N GLU A 157 12.83 3.81 13.55
CA GLU A 157 12.70 3.51 14.96
C GLU A 157 11.33 2.89 15.30
N ARG A 158 10.26 3.45 14.75
CA ARG A 158 8.91 2.96 14.99
C ARG A 158 8.67 1.54 14.44
N LEU A 159 9.22 1.22 13.27
CA LEU A 159 9.13 -0.12 12.68
C LEU A 159 9.93 -1.14 13.49
N LEU A 160 11.13 -0.80 13.99
CA LEU A 160 11.92 -1.64 14.87
C LEU A 160 11.20 -1.90 16.20
N GLN A 161 10.55 -0.89 16.79
CA GLN A 161 9.70 -1.04 17.98
C GLN A 161 8.49 -1.95 17.72
N ALA A 162 7.99 -2.01 16.48
CA ALA A 162 6.93 -2.92 16.06
C ALA A 162 7.42 -4.35 15.76
N GLY A 163 8.72 -4.64 15.99
CA GLY A 163 9.32 -5.97 15.83
C GLY A 163 9.88 -6.26 14.43
N ALA A 164 10.07 -5.25 13.59
CA ALA A 164 10.75 -5.46 12.30
C ALA A 164 12.21 -5.90 12.56
N PRO A 165 12.71 -6.99 11.91
CA PRO A 165 14.09 -7.43 12.09
C PRO A 165 15.06 -6.38 11.55
N VAL A 166 16.04 -5.98 12.36
CA VAL A 166 16.99 -4.92 12.03
C VAL A 166 17.88 -5.26 10.81
N ASP A 167 18.22 -6.54 10.67
CA ASP A 167 19.03 -7.06 9.55
C ASP A 167 18.19 -7.82 8.52
N GLN A 168 16.92 -7.45 8.36
CA GLN A 168 16.06 -8.07 7.36
C GLN A 168 16.70 -7.95 5.99
N THR A 169 17.07 -9.09 5.39
CA THR A 169 17.65 -9.16 4.05
C THR A 169 16.59 -9.64 3.05
N PRO A 170 16.31 -8.88 1.99
CA PRO A 170 15.66 -9.40 0.79
C PRO A 170 16.59 -10.38 0.03
N VAL A 171 16.12 -10.82 -1.15
CA VAL A 171 16.84 -11.79 -2.00
C VAL A 171 18.24 -11.31 -2.40
N ASP A 172 18.46 -9.99 -2.53
CA ASP A 172 19.74 -9.35 -2.89
C ASP A 172 20.68 -9.12 -1.70
N ALA A 173 20.35 -9.64 -0.52
CA ALA A 173 21.09 -9.51 0.74
C ALA A 173 21.36 -8.06 1.20
N LEU A 174 20.70 -7.06 0.61
CA LEU A 174 20.84 -5.65 0.99
C LEU A 174 20.08 -5.34 2.29
N THR A 175 20.82 -5.09 3.39
CA THR A 175 20.23 -4.75 4.68
C THR A 175 19.72 -3.31 4.74
N PRO A 176 18.84 -2.95 5.69
CA PRO A 176 18.49 -1.56 5.95
C PRO A 176 19.70 -0.66 6.21
N LEU A 177 20.72 -1.19 6.92
CA LEU A 177 21.98 -0.47 7.18
C LEU A 177 22.74 -0.16 5.89
N MET A 178 22.83 -1.10 4.96
CA MET A 178 23.46 -0.91 3.66
C MET A 178 22.76 0.16 2.84
N TRP A 179 21.42 0.14 2.81
CA TRP A 179 20.62 1.17 2.13
C TRP A 179 20.84 2.55 2.73
N ALA A 180 20.78 2.68 4.08
CA ALA A 180 21.03 3.96 4.75
C ALA A 180 22.46 4.47 4.51
N ALA A 181 23.44 3.57 4.55
CA ALA A 181 24.85 3.90 4.35
C ALA A 181 25.14 4.35 2.90
N GLY A 182 24.62 3.62 1.92
CA GLY A 182 24.80 3.97 0.50
C GLY A 182 24.12 5.27 0.10
N GLN A 183 23.09 5.71 0.83
CA GLN A 183 22.39 6.98 0.62
C GLN A 183 22.91 8.12 1.52
N GLY A 184 23.85 7.84 2.44
CA GLY A 184 24.47 8.87 3.28
C GLY A 184 23.64 9.31 4.49
N HIS A 185 22.66 8.52 4.94
CA HIS A 185 21.75 8.86 6.04
C HIS A 185 22.39 8.58 7.42
N ALA A 186 23.30 9.44 7.86
CA ALA A 186 24.12 9.24 9.06
C ALA A 186 23.29 8.98 10.34
N GLU A 187 22.24 9.75 10.58
CA GLU A 187 21.38 9.56 11.77
C GLU A 187 20.65 8.19 11.73
N THR A 188 20.19 7.77 10.56
CA THR A 188 19.59 6.44 10.38
C THR A 188 20.59 5.32 10.57
N VAL A 189 21.81 5.48 10.06
CA VAL A 189 22.92 4.53 10.28
C VAL A 189 23.22 4.41 11.76
N LYS A 190 23.39 5.53 12.48
CA LYS A 190 23.62 5.57 13.92
C LYS A 190 22.52 4.85 14.70
N LEU A 191 21.26 5.12 14.37
CA LEU A 191 20.11 4.44 14.98
C LEU A 191 20.18 2.93 14.73
N LEU A 192 20.35 2.48 13.48
CA LEU A 192 20.40 1.06 13.13
C LEU A 192 21.54 0.33 13.89
N LEU A 193 22.75 0.92 13.97
CA LEU A 193 23.85 0.38 14.74
C LEU A 193 23.50 0.28 16.23
N THR A 194 22.88 1.30 16.81
CA THR A 194 22.43 1.30 18.22
C THR A 194 21.38 0.19 18.47
N LYS A 195 20.56 -0.13 17.47
CA LYS A 195 19.55 -1.22 17.52
C LYS A 195 20.14 -2.58 17.16
N GLY A 196 21.46 -2.70 17.01
CA GLY A 196 22.20 -3.95 16.82
C GLY A 196 22.32 -4.43 15.39
N ALA A 197 22.21 -3.53 14.40
CA ALA A 197 22.46 -3.89 13.00
C ALA A 197 23.90 -4.40 12.82
N ASN A 198 24.06 -5.51 12.12
CA ASN A 198 25.35 -6.12 11.86
C ASN A 198 26.06 -5.44 10.67
N LYS A 199 27.06 -4.59 10.98
CA LYS A 199 27.83 -3.85 9.98
C LYS A 199 28.75 -4.72 9.10
N LEU A 200 28.93 -6.00 9.45
CA LEU A 200 29.81 -6.93 8.73
C LEU A 200 29.08 -7.76 7.67
N LEU A 201 27.76 -7.69 7.60
CA LEU A 201 26.99 -8.36 6.55
C LEU A 201 27.41 -7.85 5.18
N LYS A 202 27.36 -8.75 4.20
CA LYS A 202 27.72 -8.47 2.81
C LYS A 202 26.56 -8.73 1.87
N ASP A 203 26.41 -7.88 0.87
CA ASP A 203 25.47 -8.10 -0.22
C ASP A 203 26.00 -9.19 -1.20
N GLU A 204 25.25 -9.50 -2.26
CA GLU A 204 25.64 -10.49 -3.26
C GLU A 204 26.93 -10.13 -4.01
N ARG A 205 27.36 -8.86 -4.01
CA ARG A 205 28.64 -8.40 -4.59
C ARG A 205 29.80 -8.50 -3.60
N GLY A 206 29.53 -8.92 -2.35
CA GLY A 206 30.49 -8.97 -1.26
C GLY A 206 30.76 -7.63 -0.57
N LEU A 207 29.95 -6.60 -0.82
CA LEU A 207 30.10 -5.26 -0.25
C LEU A 207 29.40 -5.16 1.11
N THR A 208 30.05 -4.51 2.07
CA THR A 208 29.49 -4.13 3.36
C THR A 208 28.81 -2.74 3.29
N ALA A 209 28.09 -2.36 4.35
CA ALA A 209 27.55 -1.00 4.49
C ALA A 209 28.66 0.07 4.41
N MET A 210 29.84 -0.21 4.98
CA MET A 210 31.03 0.68 4.90
C MET A 210 31.50 0.83 3.45
N ASP A 211 31.60 -0.27 2.70
CA ASP A 211 32.09 -0.24 1.31
C ASP A 211 31.11 0.61 0.47
N MET A 212 29.80 0.48 0.66
CA MET A 212 28.80 1.30 -0.03
C MET A 212 28.92 2.79 0.32
N ALA A 213 29.14 3.12 1.61
CA ALA A 213 29.36 4.51 2.03
C ALA A 213 30.65 5.11 1.41
N LYS A 214 31.72 4.31 1.30
CA LYS A 214 32.97 4.71 0.66
C LYS A 214 32.80 4.93 -0.85
N GLU A 215 32.14 4.01 -1.55
CA GLU A 215 31.83 4.15 -2.98
C GLU A 215 31.00 5.41 -3.26
N ALA A 216 30.00 5.69 -2.40
CA ALA A 216 29.14 6.86 -2.49
C ALA A 216 29.78 8.15 -1.92
N LYS A 217 30.98 8.07 -1.34
CA LYS A 217 31.77 9.19 -0.74
C LYS A 217 31.03 9.88 0.43
N HIS A 218 30.30 9.11 1.25
CA HIS A 218 29.61 9.59 2.45
C HIS A 218 30.53 9.53 3.69
N ALA A 219 31.52 10.44 3.78
CA ALA A 219 32.52 10.44 4.86
C ALA A 219 31.92 10.36 6.28
N PRO A 220 30.86 11.13 6.65
CA PRO A 220 30.27 11.03 7.98
C PRO A 220 29.68 9.63 8.31
N VAL A 221 29.25 8.90 7.29
CA VAL A 221 28.75 7.52 7.47
C VAL A 221 29.90 6.54 7.59
N VAL A 222 30.97 6.76 6.84
CA VAL A 222 32.22 5.93 6.98
C VAL A 222 32.74 6.00 8.40
N ASP A 223 32.85 7.22 8.97
CA ASP A 223 33.34 7.44 10.35
C ASP A 223 32.46 6.70 11.40
N LEU A 224 31.14 6.56 11.15
CA LEU A 224 30.25 5.82 12.04
C LEU A 224 30.40 4.30 11.93
N LEU A 225 30.90 3.82 10.79
CA LEU A 225 31.00 2.38 10.49
C LEU A 225 32.39 1.82 10.83
N GLU A 226 33.42 2.68 11.01
CA GLU A 226 34.73 2.30 11.55
C GLU A 226 34.60 1.74 12.98
#